data_ac8f9da734bb4ff082bc8dcb2f1589f2
#
_entry.id   ac8f9da734bb4ff082bc8dcb2f1589f2
#
_cell.length_a   1.000
_cell.length_b   1.000
_cell.length_c   1.000
_cell.angle_alpha   90.00
_cell.angle_beta   90.00
_cell.angle_gamma   90.00
#
_symmetry.space_group_name_H-M   'P 1'
#
loop_
_entity.id
_entity.type
_entity.pdbx_description
1 polymer ?
#
loop_
_entity_poly.entity_id
_entity_poly.type
_entity_poly.pdbx_seq_one_letter_code
_entity_poly.pdbx_strand_id
1 'polypeptide(L)'
;MAAQYPAQMNFLAPRKPEDGPTFYRSAAAEGFETSNFHQEPYSVTVTDARPQRDSFQLDTHGFAFAVDPEGSQPEVLEAIRAGDKETVQKLYYPLVEKLIKDHTGASRVFIFDHTVRRREASLAGKNPNGREQPAGTVHCDQSPLGARRRVYQHLPEEADELLKGRARIVNVWRPLKGPVLDWPLAVMDCTTLQKADIHPTKLYRGRFELRGETVSISHNAGQHWYYLDRQQTDEITMIKIWDSKDVAGHMCAHCAFQHPETPEDAPLRESVEVRCLIFSDE
;
A
#
# COMPACT_ATOMS: atom_id res chain seq x y z
N MET A 1 14.15 10.22 21.76
CA MET A 1 14.47 9.89 20.36
C MET A 1 13.51 8.76 19.95
N ALA A 2 13.04 8.74 18.73
CA ALA A 2 12.23 7.63 18.20
C ALA A 2 13.05 6.33 18.21
N ALA A 3 12.42 5.20 18.54
CA ALA A 3 13.08 3.91 18.47
C ALA A 3 13.38 3.54 17.02
N GLN A 4 14.50 2.87 16.80
CA GLN A 4 14.95 2.44 15.48
C GLN A 4 15.33 0.96 15.52
N TYR A 5 14.92 0.23 14.50
CA TYR A 5 15.12 -1.22 14.43
C TYR A 5 15.69 -1.63 13.06
N PRO A 6 16.63 -2.57 13.03
CA PRO A 6 17.05 -3.18 11.77
C PRO A 6 15.93 -4.10 11.25
N ALA A 7 15.64 -4.01 9.96
CA ALA A 7 14.67 -4.87 9.30
C ALA A 7 15.21 -5.36 7.96
N GLN A 8 14.83 -6.59 7.59
CA GLN A 8 15.09 -7.12 6.25
C GLN A 8 13.87 -6.87 5.36
N MET A 9 14.08 -6.17 4.25
CA MET A 9 13.04 -5.91 3.25
C MET A 9 13.51 -6.35 1.87
N ASN A 10 12.59 -6.87 1.06
CA ASN A 10 12.89 -7.33 -0.30
C ASN A 10 12.67 -6.19 -1.30
N PHE A 11 13.74 -5.78 -1.97
CA PHE A 11 13.73 -4.77 -3.01
C PHE A 11 13.91 -5.39 -4.39
N LEU A 12 13.60 -4.61 -5.42
CA LEU A 12 13.98 -4.98 -6.78
C LEU A 12 15.50 -5.09 -6.87
N ALA A 13 15.99 -6.24 -7.31
CA ALA A 13 17.40 -6.46 -7.53
C ALA A 13 17.93 -5.59 -8.69
N PRO A 14 19.22 -5.26 -8.73
CA PRO A 14 19.82 -4.56 -9.85
C PRO A 14 19.53 -5.27 -11.18
N ARG A 15 19.19 -4.46 -12.19
CA ARG A 15 18.89 -4.98 -13.54
C ARG A 15 20.11 -5.67 -14.13
N LYS A 16 19.88 -6.83 -14.73
CA LYS A 16 20.86 -7.54 -15.53
C LYS A 16 20.62 -7.29 -17.03
N PRO A 17 21.64 -7.45 -17.88
CA PRO A 17 21.46 -7.26 -19.34
C PRO A 17 20.36 -8.11 -19.95
N GLU A 18 20.13 -9.32 -19.42
CA GLU A 18 19.10 -10.28 -19.87
C GLU A 18 17.67 -9.91 -19.47
N ASP A 19 17.47 -9.01 -18.50
CA ASP A 19 16.14 -8.67 -17.97
C ASP A 19 15.26 -7.89 -18.98
N GLY A 20 15.84 -7.46 -20.09
CA GLY A 20 15.14 -6.68 -21.12
C GLY A 20 14.82 -5.24 -20.70
N PRO A 21 14.15 -4.46 -21.55
CA PRO A 21 13.96 -3.02 -21.32
C PRO A 21 12.87 -2.65 -20.31
N THR A 22 11.94 -3.56 -20.00
CA THR A 22 10.82 -3.31 -19.10
C THR A 22 10.66 -4.46 -18.12
N PHE A 23 10.37 -4.13 -16.85
CA PHE A 23 9.98 -5.14 -15.88
C PHE A 23 8.53 -5.56 -16.07
N TYR A 24 8.25 -6.84 -15.84
CA TYR A 24 6.88 -7.35 -15.83
C TYR A 24 6.67 -8.45 -14.79
N ARG A 25 5.40 -8.60 -14.38
CA ARG A 25 4.88 -9.73 -13.62
C ARG A 25 3.62 -10.25 -14.30
N SER A 26 3.48 -11.56 -14.37
CA SER A 26 2.32 -12.21 -14.99
C SER A 26 1.69 -13.23 -14.04
N ALA A 27 0.39 -13.44 -14.16
CA ALA A 27 -0.22 -14.63 -13.60
C ALA A 27 0.38 -15.88 -14.26
N ALA A 28 0.56 -16.97 -13.46
CA ALA A 28 1.11 -18.21 -13.97
C ALA A 28 0.34 -18.69 -15.21
N ALA A 29 1.07 -18.92 -16.29
CA ALA A 29 0.56 -19.51 -17.53
C ALA A 29 1.59 -20.51 -18.04
N GLU A 30 1.11 -21.60 -18.64
CA GLU A 30 2.00 -22.65 -19.16
C GLU A 30 3.00 -22.08 -20.19
N GLY A 31 4.28 -22.37 -19.97
CA GLY A 31 5.36 -21.93 -20.84
C GLY A 31 5.68 -20.42 -20.80
N PHE A 32 5.20 -19.70 -19.76
CA PHE A 32 5.47 -18.28 -19.59
C PHE A 32 6.03 -17.97 -18.20
N GLU A 33 7.15 -17.25 -18.14
CA GLU A 33 7.73 -16.82 -16.87
C GLU A 33 6.81 -15.84 -16.15
N THR A 34 6.66 -16.02 -14.83
CA THR A 34 5.81 -15.17 -14.00
C THR A 34 6.40 -13.78 -13.75
N SER A 35 7.70 -13.62 -13.94
CA SER A 35 8.39 -12.32 -13.91
C SER A 35 9.74 -12.42 -14.62
N ASN A 36 10.24 -11.30 -15.12
CA ASN A 36 11.59 -11.16 -15.68
C ASN A 36 12.56 -10.46 -14.73
N PHE A 37 12.26 -10.44 -13.45
CA PHE A 37 13.11 -9.83 -12.42
C PHE A 37 13.06 -10.65 -11.15
N HIS A 38 14.01 -10.42 -10.29
CA HIS A 38 14.04 -11.01 -8.96
C HIS A 38 14.18 -9.92 -7.89
N GLN A 39 14.07 -10.33 -6.65
CA GLN A 39 14.16 -9.46 -5.50
C GLN A 39 15.33 -9.91 -4.63
N GLU A 40 15.95 -8.93 -3.97
CA GLU A 40 17.04 -9.18 -3.03
C GLU A 40 16.71 -8.54 -1.67
N PRO A 41 17.05 -9.22 -0.57
CA PRO A 41 16.88 -8.67 0.76
C PRO A 41 17.98 -7.64 1.06
N TYR A 42 17.56 -6.49 1.58
CA TYR A 42 18.45 -5.47 2.12
C TYR A 42 18.11 -5.18 3.58
N SER A 43 19.14 -4.92 4.38
CA SER A 43 18.97 -4.43 5.74
C SER A 43 18.71 -2.93 5.71
N VAL A 44 17.59 -2.52 6.28
CA VAL A 44 17.18 -1.12 6.41
C VAL A 44 16.93 -0.78 7.87
N THR A 45 17.01 0.51 8.23
CA THR A 45 16.58 1.00 9.52
C THR A 45 15.13 1.47 9.42
N VAL A 46 14.25 0.90 10.25
CA VAL A 46 12.85 1.34 10.35
C VAL A 46 12.67 2.11 11.66
N THR A 47 12.11 3.30 11.56
CA THR A 47 11.93 4.21 12.70
C THR A 47 10.48 4.17 13.19
N ASP A 48 10.27 4.07 14.50
CA ASP A 48 8.94 4.22 15.09
C ASP A 48 8.44 5.66 14.91
N ALA A 49 7.32 5.79 14.19
CA ALA A 49 6.69 7.08 13.91
C ALA A 49 5.87 7.62 15.07
N ARG A 50 5.56 6.80 16.10
CA ARG A 50 4.63 7.15 17.18
C ARG A 50 4.94 8.47 17.88
N PRO A 51 6.20 8.80 18.24
CA PRO A 51 6.50 10.07 18.90
C PRO A 51 6.24 11.33 18.06
N GLN A 52 6.13 11.16 16.73
CA GLN A 52 5.96 12.27 15.78
C GLN A 52 4.88 12.01 14.74
N ARG A 53 3.92 11.10 15.03
CA ARG A 53 2.94 10.61 14.05
C ARG A 53 2.15 11.72 13.36
N ASP A 54 1.85 12.80 14.07
CA ASP A 54 1.03 13.91 13.59
C ASP A 54 1.84 14.88 12.67
N SER A 55 3.16 14.70 12.54
CA SER A 55 4.00 15.47 11.62
C SER A 55 3.98 14.96 10.19
N PHE A 56 3.56 13.71 9.97
CA PHE A 56 3.52 13.11 8.64
C PHE A 56 2.28 13.57 7.87
N GLN A 57 2.49 13.98 6.61
CA GLN A 57 1.45 14.52 5.75
C GLN A 57 1.49 13.85 4.37
N LEU A 58 0.32 13.57 3.81
CA LEU A 58 0.18 12.95 2.50
C LEU A 58 0.90 13.72 1.38
N ASP A 59 0.85 15.05 1.41
CA ASP A 59 1.42 15.87 0.34
C ASP A 59 2.93 16.09 0.46
N THR A 60 3.51 15.80 1.63
CA THR A 60 4.95 15.91 1.87
C THR A 60 5.62 14.54 1.87
N HIS A 61 5.13 13.61 2.69
CA HIS A 61 5.80 12.34 2.96
C HIS A 61 5.22 11.18 2.15
N GLY A 62 4.02 11.37 1.52
CA GLY A 62 3.30 10.31 0.81
C GLY A 62 2.45 9.41 1.73
N PHE A 63 2.51 9.60 3.04
CA PHE A 63 1.68 8.91 4.02
C PHE A 63 1.30 9.81 5.19
N ALA A 64 0.27 9.40 5.92
CA ALA A 64 -0.16 10.04 7.17
C ALA A 64 -0.81 9.00 8.09
N PHE A 65 -0.79 9.27 9.39
CA PHE A 65 -1.50 8.48 10.40
C PHE A 65 -2.71 9.25 10.91
N ALA A 66 -3.78 8.54 11.23
CA ALA A 66 -4.97 9.13 11.80
C ALA A 66 -5.63 8.19 12.81
N VAL A 67 -6.54 8.72 13.60
CA VAL A 67 -7.37 7.94 14.53
C VAL A 67 -8.80 7.95 14.00
N ASP A 68 -9.38 6.76 13.89
CA ASP A 68 -10.75 6.53 13.40
C ASP A 68 -11.44 5.49 14.29
N PRO A 69 -12.00 5.91 15.43
CA PRO A 69 -12.68 5.02 16.35
C PRO A 69 -14.01 4.48 15.80
N GLU A 70 -14.67 5.20 14.89
CA GLU A 70 -15.92 4.75 14.27
C GLU A 70 -15.69 3.50 13.42
N GLY A 71 -14.62 3.49 12.60
CA GLY A 71 -14.26 2.35 11.78
C GLY A 71 -13.69 1.16 12.56
N SER A 72 -13.37 1.33 13.85
CA SER A 72 -12.89 0.25 14.74
C SER A 72 -13.99 -0.39 15.60
N GLN A 73 -15.25 0.01 15.42
CA GLN A 73 -16.35 -0.59 16.16
C GLN A 73 -16.45 -2.11 15.89
N PRO A 74 -16.79 -2.93 16.90
CA PRO A 74 -16.81 -4.38 16.78
C PRO A 74 -17.63 -4.88 15.57
N GLU A 75 -18.80 -4.28 15.33
CA GLU A 75 -19.67 -4.63 14.22
C GLU A 75 -18.98 -4.45 12.85
N VAL A 76 -18.23 -3.34 12.69
CA VAL A 76 -17.48 -3.04 11.46
C VAL A 76 -16.33 -4.04 11.28
N LEU A 77 -15.54 -4.28 12.34
CA LEU A 77 -14.42 -5.22 12.29
C LEU A 77 -14.88 -6.66 12.03
N GLU A 78 -16.00 -7.07 12.60
CA GLU A 78 -16.58 -8.40 12.38
C GLU A 78 -17.07 -8.57 10.94
N ALA A 79 -17.75 -7.57 10.38
CA ALA A 79 -18.19 -7.59 8.98
C ALA A 79 -16.99 -7.73 8.02
N ILE A 80 -15.91 -6.99 8.28
CA ILE A 80 -14.67 -7.07 7.48
C ILE A 80 -14.04 -8.47 7.60
N ARG A 81 -13.97 -9.03 8.82
CA ARG A 81 -13.42 -10.37 9.04
C ARG A 81 -14.27 -11.48 8.42
N ALA A 82 -15.59 -11.34 8.42
CA ALA A 82 -16.47 -12.28 7.79
C ALA A 82 -16.32 -12.31 6.25
N GLY A 83 -15.75 -11.23 5.67
CA GLY A 83 -15.61 -11.12 4.22
C GLY A 83 -16.93 -10.83 3.51
N ASP A 84 -17.94 -10.37 4.25
CA ASP A 84 -19.24 -9.97 3.69
C ASP A 84 -19.10 -8.62 3.00
N LYS A 85 -18.91 -8.69 1.69
CA LYS A 85 -18.65 -7.52 0.86
C LYS A 85 -19.76 -6.47 0.93
N GLU A 86 -21.03 -6.89 0.95
CA GLU A 86 -22.17 -5.97 1.00
C GLU A 86 -22.21 -5.22 2.34
N THR A 87 -22.03 -5.95 3.44
CA THR A 87 -22.00 -5.35 4.77
C THR A 87 -20.80 -4.42 4.93
N VAL A 88 -19.62 -4.79 4.44
CA VAL A 88 -18.43 -3.91 4.43
C VAL A 88 -18.70 -2.63 3.64
N GLN A 89 -19.31 -2.73 2.46
CA GLN A 89 -19.65 -1.56 1.65
C GLN A 89 -20.67 -0.65 2.34
N LYS A 90 -21.61 -1.24 3.06
CA LYS A 90 -22.67 -0.50 3.78
C LYS A 90 -22.15 0.17 5.06
N LEU A 91 -21.33 -0.52 5.84
CA LEU A 91 -20.92 -0.06 7.17
C LEU A 91 -19.57 0.69 7.13
N TYR A 92 -18.60 0.19 6.39
CA TYR A 92 -17.23 0.71 6.47
C TYR A 92 -16.88 1.73 5.37
N TYR A 93 -17.38 1.56 4.16
CA TYR A 93 -17.05 2.50 3.06
C TYR A 93 -17.49 3.95 3.34
N PRO A 94 -18.66 4.24 3.91
CA PRO A 94 -19.03 5.62 4.26
C PRO A 94 -18.09 6.27 5.29
N LEU A 95 -17.56 5.47 6.24
CA LEU A 95 -16.60 5.94 7.23
C LEU A 95 -15.25 6.26 6.59
N VAL A 96 -14.77 5.40 5.68
CA VAL A 96 -13.55 5.64 4.90
C VAL A 96 -13.70 6.87 4.00
N GLU A 97 -14.84 7.03 3.33
CA GLU A 97 -15.10 8.19 2.50
C GLU A 97 -15.06 9.50 3.30
N LYS A 98 -15.74 9.53 4.45
CA LYS A 98 -15.72 10.67 5.38
C LYS A 98 -14.29 10.98 5.82
N LEU A 99 -13.56 9.95 6.29
CA LEU A 99 -12.19 10.08 6.75
C LEU A 99 -11.27 10.70 5.69
N ILE A 100 -11.34 10.18 4.46
CA ILE A 100 -10.54 10.69 3.33
C ILE A 100 -10.91 12.16 3.04
N LYS A 101 -12.19 12.50 2.99
CA LYS A 101 -12.63 13.88 2.77
C LYS A 101 -12.11 14.83 3.85
N ASP A 102 -12.23 14.44 5.11
CA ASP A 102 -11.79 15.24 6.26
C ASP A 102 -10.27 15.51 6.22
N HIS A 103 -9.46 14.52 5.77
CA HIS A 103 -8.00 14.64 5.74
C HIS A 103 -7.42 15.25 4.46
N THR A 104 -8.18 15.22 3.35
CA THR A 104 -7.64 15.60 2.04
C THR A 104 -8.35 16.76 1.39
N GLY A 105 -9.50 17.19 1.92
CA GLY A 105 -10.37 18.19 1.31
C GLY A 105 -10.96 17.74 -0.04
N ALA A 106 -10.96 16.45 -0.34
CA ALA A 106 -11.47 15.93 -1.60
C ALA A 106 -12.97 16.20 -1.73
N SER A 107 -13.40 16.70 -2.91
CA SER A 107 -14.82 16.89 -3.23
C SER A 107 -15.51 15.56 -3.52
N ARG A 108 -14.76 14.57 -4.07
CA ARG A 108 -15.28 13.26 -4.42
C ARG A 108 -14.31 12.14 -4.04
N VAL A 109 -14.87 11.06 -3.48
CA VAL A 109 -14.17 9.80 -3.18
C VAL A 109 -14.90 8.66 -3.85
N PHE A 110 -14.18 7.78 -4.52
CA PHE A 110 -14.68 6.54 -5.11
C PHE A 110 -13.85 5.36 -4.61
N ILE A 111 -14.45 4.52 -3.77
CA ILE A 111 -13.80 3.30 -3.26
C ILE A 111 -13.98 2.21 -4.31
N PHE A 112 -12.89 1.73 -4.89
CA PHE A 112 -12.95 0.75 -5.97
C PHE A 112 -12.61 -0.68 -5.55
N ASP A 113 -11.95 -0.86 -4.41
CA ASP A 113 -11.61 -2.20 -3.89
C ASP A 113 -11.25 -2.14 -2.41
N HIS A 114 -11.34 -3.30 -1.76
CA HIS A 114 -10.69 -3.55 -0.48
C HIS A 114 -10.09 -4.96 -0.46
N THR A 115 -9.03 -5.14 0.31
CA THR A 115 -8.34 -6.42 0.47
C THR A 115 -8.12 -6.70 1.94
N VAL A 116 -8.58 -7.85 2.40
CA VAL A 116 -8.25 -8.37 3.74
C VAL A 116 -7.04 -9.26 3.64
N ARG A 117 -6.03 -9.00 4.47
CA ARG A 117 -4.84 -9.83 4.59
C ARG A 117 -4.78 -10.48 5.96
N ARG A 118 -4.55 -11.77 5.97
CA ARG A 118 -4.34 -12.55 7.20
C ARG A 118 -3.01 -13.28 7.07
N ARG A 119 -2.16 -13.08 8.06
CA ARG A 119 -0.94 -13.88 8.10
C ARG A 119 -1.28 -15.29 8.55
N GLU A 120 -0.75 -16.27 7.82
CA GLU A 120 -0.84 -17.68 8.15
C GLU A 120 0.56 -18.26 8.13
N ALA A 121 1.04 -18.71 9.31
CA ALA A 121 2.42 -19.19 9.47
C ALA A 121 2.72 -20.42 8.60
N SER A 122 1.72 -21.29 8.36
CA SER A 122 1.84 -22.47 7.51
C SER A 122 2.09 -22.13 6.03
N LEU A 123 1.75 -20.90 5.61
CA LEU A 123 1.97 -20.38 4.26
C LEU A 123 3.21 -19.50 4.16
N ALA A 124 4.11 -19.51 5.17
CA ALA A 124 5.32 -18.72 5.15
C ALA A 124 6.11 -18.92 3.84
N GLY A 125 6.39 -17.83 3.12
CA GLY A 125 7.05 -17.87 1.81
C GLY A 125 6.17 -18.35 0.65
N LYS A 126 4.88 -18.67 0.90
CA LYS A 126 3.89 -19.04 -0.12
C LYS A 126 2.74 -18.04 -0.05
N ASN A 127 2.30 -17.59 -1.19
CA ASN A 127 1.12 -16.71 -1.29
C ASN A 127 0.29 -17.14 -2.48
N PRO A 128 -0.42 -18.28 -2.37
CA PRO A 128 -1.05 -18.95 -3.51
C PRO A 128 -2.06 -18.05 -4.24
N ASN A 129 -2.69 -17.11 -3.52
CA ASN A 129 -3.70 -16.20 -4.09
C ASN A 129 -3.19 -14.74 -4.18
N GLY A 130 -1.95 -14.45 -3.77
CA GLY A 130 -1.35 -13.11 -3.80
C GLY A 130 -1.97 -12.07 -2.85
N ARG A 131 -3.03 -12.44 -2.10
CA ARG A 131 -3.85 -11.50 -1.33
C ARG A 131 -3.96 -11.80 0.16
N GLU A 132 -3.57 -13.00 0.58
CA GLU A 132 -3.85 -13.49 1.94
C GLU A 132 -2.70 -13.22 2.91
N GLN A 133 -1.46 -13.19 2.40
CA GLN A 133 -0.29 -12.91 3.21
C GLN A 133 0.09 -11.43 3.16
N PRO A 134 0.74 -10.91 4.22
CA PRO A 134 1.39 -9.61 4.17
C PRO A 134 2.36 -9.50 2.99
N ALA A 135 2.33 -8.38 2.26
CA ALA A 135 3.24 -8.15 1.13
C ALA A 135 4.63 -7.76 1.66
N GLY A 136 5.57 -8.69 1.66
CA GLY A 136 6.94 -8.48 2.15
C GLY A 136 7.91 -7.88 1.13
N THR A 137 7.40 -7.51 -0.06
CA THR A 137 8.20 -6.85 -1.11
C THR A 137 7.91 -5.37 -1.13
N VAL A 138 8.95 -4.56 -1.20
CA VAL A 138 8.84 -3.10 -1.34
C VAL A 138 8.23 -2.74 -2.70
N HIS A 139 7.12 -2.01 -2.68
CA HIS A 139 6.38 -1.62 -3.88
C HIS A 139 5.53 -0.37 -3.66
N CYS A 140 5.02 0.18 -4.77
CA CYS A 140 3.85 1.04 -4.76
C CYS A 140 2.80 0.44 -5.71
N ASP A 141 1.53 0.44 -5.31
CA ASP A 141 0.46 -0.33 -5.98
C ASP A 141 0.24 0.04 -7.44
N GLN A 142 0.40 1.32 -7.79
CA GLN A 142 0.16 1.82 -9.15
C GLN A 142 1.27 2.78 -9.58
N SER A 143 1.69 2.65 -10.83
CA SER A 143 2.40 3.73 -11.52
C SER A 143 1.44 4.85 -11.93
N PRO A 144 1.92 6.03 -12.35
CA PRO A 144 1.05 7.07 -12.91
C PRO A 144 0.17 6.57 -14.06
N LEU A 145 0.71 5.72 -14.93
CA LEU A 145 -0.06 5.09 -16.02
C LEU A 145 -1.12 4.13 -15.48
N GLY A 146 -0.73 3.28 -14.52
CA GLY A 146 -1.63 2.35 -13.85
C GLY A 146 -2.78 3.08 -13.14
N ALA A 147 -2.47 4.17 -12.44
CA ALA A 147 -3.44 4.99 -11.72
C ALA A 147 -4.46 5.66 -12.66
N ARG A 148 -4.00 6.28 -13.75
CA ARG A 148 -4.92 6.85 -14.76
C ARG A 148 -5.83 5.79 -15.37
N ARG A 149 -5.30 4.59 -15.66
CA ARG A 149 -6.14 3.47 -16.14
C ARG A 149 -7.22 3.09 -15.14
N ARG A 150 -6.96 3.17 -13.81
CA ARG A 150 -7.98 2.92 -12.79
C ARG A 150 -9.13 3.93 -12.87
N VAL A 151 -8.84 5.20 -13.14
CA VAL A 151 -9.90 6.21 -13.34
C VAL A 151 -10.80 5.83 -14.52
N TYR A 152 -10.21 5.56 -15.70
CA TYR A 152 -10.98 5.16 -16.88
C TYR A 152 -11.71 3.82 -16.69
N GLN A 153 -11.14 2.89 -15.94
CA GLN A 153 -11.75 1.58 -15.69
C GLN A 153 -13.02 1.68 -14.83
N HIS A 154 -13.01 2.56 -13.83
CA HIS A 154 -14.08 2.63 -12.84
C HIS A 154 -15.08 3.77 -13.09
N LEU A 155 -14.65 4.83 -13.77
CA LEU A 155 -15.43 6.04 -14.02
C LEU A 155 -15.28 6.47 -15.50
N PRO A 156 -15.54 5.57 -16.47
CA PRO A 156 -15.20 5.81 -17.89
C PRO A 156 -15.89 7.05 -18.48
N GLU A 157 -17.12 7.34 -18.08
CA GLU A 157 -17.90 8.46 -18.62
C GLU A 157 -17.47 9.82 -18.07
N GLU A 158 -16.79 9.83 -16.91
CA GLU A 158 -16.39 11.04 -16.19
C GLU A 158 -14.87 11.24 -16.16
N ALA A 159 -14.10 10.24 -16.62
CA ALA A 159 -12.65 10.21 -16.45
C ALA A 159 -11.93 11.44 -16.99
N ASP A 160 -12.32 11.90 -18.18
CA ASP A 160 -11.69 13.07 -18.82
C ASP A 160 -11.95 14.37 -18.03
N GLU A 161 -13.12 14.54 -17.44
CA GLU A 161 -13.43 15.70 -16.59
C GLU A 161 -12.71 15.61 -15.24
N LEU A 162 -12.77 14.45 -14.60
CA LEU A 162 -12.14 14.24 -13.29
C LEU A 162 -10.60 14.39 -13.35
N LEU A 163 -10.00 14.05 -14.48
CA LEU A 163 -8.54 14.15 -14.69
C LEU A 163 -8.08 15.56 -15.07
N LYS A 164 -8.98 16.53 -15.26
CA LYS A 164 -8.64 17.96 -15.40
C LYS A 164 -8.30 18.60 -14.07
N GLY A 165 -8.95 18.16 -12.99
CA GLY A 165 -8.63 18.52 -11.62
C GLY A 165 -7.54 17.64 -11.03
N ARG A 166 -7.33 17.76 -9.71
CA ARG A 166 -6.40 16.90 -8.98
C ARG A 166 -7.02 15.54 -8.71
N ALA A 167 -6.40 14.49 -9.25
CA ALA A 167 -6.77 13.11 -9.02
C ALA A 167 -5.67 12.38 -8.24
N ARG A 168 -6.05 11.57 -7.26
CA ARG A 168 -5.14 10.81 -6.39
C ARG A 168 -5.65 9.40 -6.18
N ILE A 169 -4.76 8.48 -5.86
CA ILE A 169 -5.10 7.20 -5.23
C ILE A 169 -4.53 7.23 -3.82
N VAL A 170 -5.40 7.01 -2.84
CA VAL A 170 -5.01 6.88 -1.44
C VAL A 170 -5.61 5.59 -0.89
N ASN A 171 -4.74 4.75 -0.32
CA ASN A 171 -5.15 3.56 0.41
C ASN A 171 -5.31 3.89 1.89
N VAL A 172 -6.35 3.35 2.51
CA VAL A 172 -6.56 3.37 3.96
C VAL A 172 -6.29 1.98 4.51
N TRP A 173 -5.18 1.84 5.23
CA TRP A 173 -4.77 0.59 5.87
C TRP A 173 -5.16 0.60 7.35
N ARG A 174 -5.81 -0.48 7.81
CA ARG A 174 -6.28 -0.65 9.19
C ARG A 174 -5.95 -2.04 9.71
N PRO A 175 -5.40 -2.18 10.93
CA PRO A 175 -5.37 -3.47 11.61
C PRO A 175 -6.78 -3.93 11.99
N LEU A 176 -7.04 -5.22 11.84
CA LEU A 176 -8.29 -5.85 12.34
C LEU A 176 -8.10 -6.45 13.73
N LYS A 177 -6.85 -6.62 14.16
CA LYS A 177 -6.42 -6.97 15.51
C LYS A 177 -5.32 -6.02 15.95
N GLY A 178 -5.36 -5.58 17.19
CA GLY A 178 -4.35 -4.72 17.80
C GLY A 178 -3.96 -5.20 19.19
N PRO A 179 -2.78 -4.81 19.68
CA PRO A 179 -1.72 -4.12 18.94
C PRO A 179 -1.07 -5.00 17.85
N VAL A 180 -0.66 -4.39 16.73
CA VAL A 180 0.11 -5.09 15.70
C VAL A 180 1.53 -5.32 16.20
N LEU A 181 1.88 -6.56 16.46
CA LEU A 181 3.22 -6.99 16.86
C LEU A 181 3.90 -7.81 15.76
N ASP A 182 3.10 -8.46 14.93
CA ASP A 182 3.51 -9.39 13.89
C ASP A 182 3.42 -8.73 12.52
N TRP A 183 4.53 -8.68 11.79
CA TRP A 183 4.64 -8.13 10.44
C TRP A 183 3.96 -6.76 10.25
N PRO A 184 4.36 -5.73 11.00
CA PRO A 184 3.81 -4.39 10.83
C PRO A 184 4.00 -3.84 9.42
N LEU A 185 3.24 -2.78 9.10
CA LEU A 185 3.36 -2.05 7.84
C LEU A 185 4.48 -1.01 7.95
N ALA A 186 5.46 -1.09 7.06
CA ALA A 186 6.44 -0.04 6.84
C ALA A 186 6.04 0.84 5.66
N VAL A 187 6.22 2.15 5.82
CA VAL A 187 6.00 3.20 4.82
C VAL A 187 7.26 4.02 4.64
N MET A 188 7.56 4.42 3.42
CA MET A 188 8.77 5.19 3.11
C MET A 188 8.43 6.67 2.95
N ASP A 189 9.27 7.53 3.52
CA ASP A 189 9.22 8.96 3.28
C ASP A 189 9.55 9.27 1.81
N CYS A 190 8.55 9.75 1.08
CA CYS A 190 8.69 10.04 -0.35
C CYS A 190 9.77 11.08 -0.65
N THR A 191 10.07 11.97 0.30
CA THR A 191 11.13 12.99 0.13
C THR A 191 12.53 12.36 0.00
N THR A 192 12.67 11.09 0.41
CA THR A 192 13.91 10.32 0.33
C THR A 192 13.95 9.35 -0.85
N LEU A 193 12.85 9.25 -1.62
CA LEU A 193 12.76 8.42 -2.81
C LEU A 193 13.41 9.12 -4.00
N GLN A 194 14.40 8.49 -4.60
CA GLN A 194 15.04 9.00 -5.80
C GLN A 194 14.34 8.49 -7.06
N LYS A 195 14.32 9.29 -8.12
CA LYS A 195 13.74 8.88 -9.40
C LYS A 195 14.37 7.61 -9.96
N ALA A 196 15.66 7.40 -9.69
CA ALA A 196 16.38 6.20 -10.11
C ALA A 196 15.91 4.92 -9.40
N ASP A 197 15.26 5.05 -8.24
CA ASP A 197 14.76 3.92 -7.46
C ASP A 197 13.41 3.41 -7.96
N ILE A 198 12.73 4.17 -8.83
CA ILE A 198 11.34 3.93 -9.28
C ILE A 198 11.35 3.13 -10.58
N HIS A 199 10.78 1.91 -10.55
CA HIS A 199 10.75 1.02 -11.70
C HIS A 199 9.32 0.58 -12.04
N PRO A 200 8.66 1.23 -13.02
CA PRO A 200 7.35 0.77 -13.50
C PRO A 200 7.41 -0.70 -13.92
N THR A 201 6.47 -1.49 -13.40
CA THR A 201 6.41 -2.93 -13.60
C THR A 201 5.04 -3.31 -14.13
N LYS A 202 4.99 -3.80 -15.36
CA LYS A 202 3.75 -4.18 -16.04
C LYS A 202 3.14 -5.43 -15.42
N LEU A 203 1.82 -5.43 -15.26
CA LEU A 203 1.05 -6.56 -14.77
C LEU A 203 0.28 -7.17 -15.93
N TYR A 204 0.60 -8.42 -16.29
CA TYR A 204 -0.07 -9.15 -17.34
C TYR A 204 -0.97 -10.26 -16.78
N ARG A 205 -2.02 -10.57 -17.53
CA ARG A 205 -2.78 -11.80 -17.39
C ARG A 205 -2.45 -12.67 -18.62
N GLY A 206 -1.81 -13.82 -18.37
CA GLY A 206 -1.21 -14.58 -19.44
C GLY A 206 -0.12 -13.75 -20.15
N ARG A 207 0.11 -14.05 -21.43
CA ARG A 207 1.27 -13.52 -22.17
C ARG A 207 1.07 -12.08 -22.71
N PHE A 208 -0.16 -11.66 -22.97
CA PHE A 208 -0.40 -10.46 -23.77
C PHE A 208 -1.40 -9.46 -23.19
N GLU A 209 -2.23 -9.87 -22.22
CA GLU A 209 -3.25 -8.99 -21.69
C GLU A 209 -2.69 -8.09 -20.57
N LEU A 210 -2.40 -6.82 -20.88
CA LEU A 210 -1.95 -5.85 -19.90
C LEU A 210 -3.11 -5.47 -18.96
N ARG A 211 -2.98 -5.81 -17.68
CA ARG A 211 -3.99 -5.56 -16.62
C ARG A 211 -3.73 -4.26 -15.86
N GLY A 212 -2.50 -3.81 -15.79
CA GLY A 212 -2.11 -2.63 -15.03
C GLY A 212 -0.60 -2.44 -15.00
N GLU A 213 -0.17 -1.50 -14.19
CA GLU A 213 1.22 -1.23 -13.95
C GLU A 213 1.41 -0.80 -12.49
N THR A 214 2.26 -1.51 -11.77
CA THR A 214 2.71 -1.22 -10.41
C THR A 214 4.09 -0.58 -10.45
N VAL A 215 4.65 -0.26 -9.29
CA VAL A 215 6.04 0.21 -9.17
C VAL A 215 6.81 -0.74 -8.28
N SER A 216 7.91 -1.29 -8.80
CA SER A 216 8.94 -1.94 -8.01
C SER A 216 9.98 -0.90 -7.60
N ILE A 217 10.54 -1.05 -6.40
CA ILE A 217 11.50 -0.09 -5.83
C ILE A 217 12.84 -0.79 -5.64
N SER A 218 13.93 -0.16 -6.11
CA SER A 218 15.29 -0.57 -5.79
C SER A 218 15.76 0.05 -4.47
N HIS A 219 16.68 -0.64 -3.79
CA HIS A 219 17.26 -0.15 -2.54
C HIS A 219 18.18 1.05 -2.77
N ASN A 220 18.07 2.03 -1.88
CA ASN A 220 18.98 3.17 -1.76
C ASN A 220 19.20 3.46 -0.27
N ALA A 221 20.44 3.62 0.15
CA ALA A 221 20.79 3.85 1.55
C ALA A 221 20.23 5.17 2.13
N GLY A 222 19.82 6.10 1.27
CA GLY A 222 19.18 7.35 1.69
C GLY A 222 17.68 7.24 1.97
N GLN A 223 17.06 6.09 1.74
CA GLN A 223 15.64 5.88 1.99
C GLN A 223 15.33 5.81 3.49
N HIS A 224 14.34 6.61 3.94
CA HIS A 224 13.90 6.62 5.32
C HIS A 224 12.57 5.87 5.46
N TRP A 225 12.55 4.90 6.38
CA TRP A 225 11.43 4.02 6.61
C TRP A 225 10.82 4.24 7.98
N TYR A 226 9.49 4.22 8.02
CA TYR A 226 8.70 4.42 9.24
C TYR A 226 7.66 3.32 9.40
N TYR A 227 7.27 3.05 10.63
CA TYR A 227 6.11 2.22 10.98
C TYR A 227 5.47 2.80 12.24
N LEU A 228 4.22 2.48 12.51
CA LEU A 228 3.57 2.88 13.75
C LEU A 228 3.66 1.71 14.74
N ASP A 229 4.49 1.86 15.78
CA ASP A 229 4.68 0.78 16.76
C ASP A 229 3.37 0.43 17.45
N ARG A 230 3.11 -0.88 17.57
CA ARG A 230 1.91 -1.43 18.23
C ARG A 230 0.61 -0.78 17.76
N GLN A 231 0.45 -0.58 16.47
CA GLN A 231 -0.70 0.07 15.89
C GLN A 231 -2.00 -0.62 16.30
N GLN A 232 -2.97 0.16 16.80
CA GLN A 232 -4.26 -0.29 17.32
C GLN A 232 -5.31 -0.32 16.19
N THR A 233 -6.45 -0.97 16.45
CA THR A 233 -7.53 -1.09 15.46
C THR A 233 -8.21 0.22 15.09
N ASP A 234 -8.16 1.23 15.97
CA ASP A 234 -8.66 2.59 15.73
C ASP A 234 -7.61 3.51 15.10
N GLU A 235 -6.37 3.06 14.95
CA GLU A 235 -5.31 3.80 14.28
C GLU A 235 -5.18 3.32 12.82
N ILE A 236 -5.16 4.25 11.90
CA ILE A 236 -5.04 3.96 10.48
C ILE A 236 -3.78 4.59 9.89
N THR A 237 -3.30 3.97 8.83
CA THR A 237 -2.25 4.53 7.95
C THR A 237 -2.86 4.85 6.59
N MET A 238 -2.84 6.12 6.20
CA MET A 238 -3.15 6.55 4.84
C MET A 238 -1.89 6.50 4.01
N ILE A 239 -1.97 5.88 2.83
CA ILE A 239 -0.83 5.65 1.93
C ILE A 239 -1.19 6.25 0.57
N LYS A 240 -0.46 7.27 0.15
CA LYS A 240 -0.65 7.83 -1.19
C LYS A 240 0.02 6.93 -2.21
N ILE A 241 -0.74 6.46 -3.16
CA ILE A 241 -0.28 5.58 -4.24
C ILE A 241 0.07 6.39 -5.49
N TRP A 242 -0.68 7.46 -5.72
CA TRP A 242 -0.48 8.34 -6.86
C TRP A 242 -1.10 9.71 -6.61
N ASP A 243 -0.50 10.73 -7.19
CA ASP A 243 -1.01 12.10 -7.24
C ASP A 243 -0.82 12.66 -8.66
N SER A 244 -1.83 13.29 -9.23
CA SER A 244 -1.71 13.95 -10.53
C SER A 244 -0.99 15.30 -10.43
N LYS A 245 -0.90 15.88 -9.23
CA LYS A 245 -0.21 17.13 -8.95
C LYS A 245 1.26 16.84 -8.61
N ASP A 246 2.14 17.72 -9.03
CA ASP A 246 3.57 17.64 -8.69
C ASP A 246 3.78 18.13 -7.24
N VAL A 247 3.77 17.18 -6.32
CA VAL A 247 4.01 17.38 -4.88
C VAL A 247 5.13 16.46 -4.40
N ALA A 248 5.82 16.83 -3.31
CA ALA A 248 6.90 16.01 -2.76
C ALA A 248 6.41 14.58 -2.42
N GLY A 249 5.27 14.48 -1.76
CA GLY A 249 4.63 13.21 -1.42
C GLY A 249 3.75 12.66 -2.55
N HIS A 250 4.29 12.50 -3.77
CA HIS A 250 3.51 12.03 -4.93
C HIS A 250 3.18 10.54 -4.90
N MET A 251 3.89 9.74 -4.12
CA MET A 251 3.67 8.31 -3.90
C MET A 251 4.27 7.86 -2.56
N CYS A 252 3.93 6.67 -2.10
CA CYS A 252 4.54 6.05 -0.92
C CYS A 252 4.86 4.59 -1.20
N ALA A 253 6.14 4.26 -1.22
CA ALA A 253 6.56 2.87 -1.21
C ALA A 253 6.30 2.25 0.17
N HIS A 254 5.85 1.01 0.18
CA HIS A 254 5.48 0.33 1.42
C HIS A 254 5.67 -1.18 1.31
N CYS A 255 5.79 -1.84 2.45
CA CYS A 255 5.76 -3.30 2.57
C CYS A 255 5.46 -3.72 4.01
N ALA A 256 5.20 -5.01 4.21
CA ALA A 256 5.23 -5.60 5.53
C ALA A 256 6.66 -6.07 5.84
N PHE A 257 7.08 -5.98 7.09
CA PHE A 257 8.38 -6.47 7.53
C PHE A 257 8.27 -7.27 8.82
N GLN A 258 9.23 -8.16 9.06
CA GLN A 258 9.34 -8.87 10.31
C GLN A 258 10.03 -7.97 11.33
N HIS A 259 9.32 -7.60 12.39
CA HIS A 259 9.90 -6.80 13.47
C HIS A 259 10.83 -7.66 14.32
N PRO A 260 12.06 -7.23 14.63
CA PRO A 260 13.03 -8.05 15.35
C PRO A 260 12.61 -8.41 16.80
N GLU A 261 11.74 -7.60 17.40
CA GLU A 261 11.24 -7.82 18.75
C GLU A 261 9.82 -8.44 18.75
N THR A 262 9.37 -9.04 17.64
CA THR A 262 8.10 -9.77 17.60
C THR A 262 8.15 -10.95 18.59
N PRO A 263 7.26 -11.01 19.63
CA PRO A 263 7.18 -12.15 20.51
C PRO A 263 6.82 -13.45 19.75
N GLU A 264 7.31 -14.59 20.21
CA GLU A 264 7.02 -15.88 19.56
C GLU A 264 5.53 -16.22 19.56
N ASP A 265 4.80 -15.77 20.59
CA ASP A 265 3.36 -15.96 20.77
C ASP A 265 2.52 -14.77 20.26
N ALA A 266 3.13 -13.83 19.53
CA ALA A 266 2.43 -12.68 19.01
C ALA A 266 1.22 -13.09 18.15
N PRO A 267 0.06 -12.44 18.34
CA PRO A 267 -1.08 -12.67 17.47
C PRO A 267 -0.74 -12.38 16.02
N LEU A 268 -1.03 -13.33 15.13
CA LEU A 268 -0.78 -13.16 13.71
C LEU A 268 -1.58 -11.96 13.15
N ARG A 269 -0.93 -11.17 12.29
CA ARG A 269 -1.53 -9.96 11.71
C ARG A 269 -2.77 -10.26 10.89
N GLU A 270 -3.82 -9.49 11.16
CA GLU A 270 -4.97 -9.31 10.28
C GLU A 270 -5.12 -7.82 9.97
N SER A 271 -5.37 -7.48 8.72
CA SER A 271 -5.52 -6.09 8.28
C SER A 271 -6.44 -5.99 7.08
N VAL A 272 -7.04 -4.82 6.91
CA VAL A 272 -7.77 -4.44 5.70
C VAL A 272 -7.10 -3.24 5.06
N GLU A 273 -7.07 -3.21 3.75
CA GLU A 273 -6.67 -2.08 2.93
C GLU A 273 -7.81 -1.71 2.00
N VAL A 274 -8.29 -0.47 2.10
CA VAL A 274 -9.33 0.09 1.23
C VAL A 274 -8.66 1.03 0.24
N ARG A 275 -8.96 0.88 -1.05
CA ARG A 275 -8.36 1.65 -2.14
C ARG A 275 -9.33 2.67 -2.68
N CYS A 276 -8.93 3.93 -2.66
CA CYS A 276 -9.79 5.06 -3.02
C CYS A 276 -9.19 5.87 -4.18
N LEU A 277 -10.00 6.11 -5.21
CA LEU A 277 -9.80 7.22 -6.14
C LEU A 277 -10.41 8.47 -5.49
N ILE A 278 -9.65 9.55 -5.43
CA ILE A 278 -10.10 10.81 -4.83
C ILE A 278 -9.83 11.98 -5.77
N PHE A 279 -10.78 12.92 -5.82
CA PHE A 279 -10.74 14.03 -6.74
C PHE A 279 -10.98 15.34 -6.01
N SER A 280 -10.34 16.40 -6.48
CA SER A 280 -10.51 17.78 -6.01
C SER A 280 -10.55 18.72 -7.19
N ASP A 281 -11.26 19.81 -7.05
CA ASP A 281 -11.49 20.82 -8.12
C ASP A 281 -10.30 21.81 -8.27
N GLU A 282 -9.16 21.55 -7.59
CA GLU A 282 -7.95 22.40 -7.62
C GLU A 282 -7.08 22.17 -8.86
#